data_3943ac6dbb2146a5ee2b1df04eaf9740
#
_entry.id   3943ac6dbb2146a5ee2b1df04eaf9740
#
_cell.length_a   1.000
_cell.length_b   1.000
_cell.length_c   1.000
_cell.angle_alpha   90.00
_cell.angle_beta   90.00
_cell.angle_gamma   90.00
#
_symmetry.space_group_name_H-M   'P 1'
#
loop_
_entity.id
_entity.type
_entity.pdbx_description
1 polymer ?
#
loop_
_entity_poly.entity_id
_entity_poly.type
_entity_poly.pdbx_seq_one_letter_code
_entity_poly.pdbx_strand_id
1 'polypeptide(L)'
;MEDRRKFITDLSKLGLLSAAPKLLFNPSPKPADNKIWGFHLYLSSNQWNINFPELRVNKKTWDDSLKKMAEEGMNMVVITMGNAVRYQTHPEIAVRNGWSVSRFRSELDNIRQLGIEPVPLLNFSATHDIWLQSYERMLSTEKYYEVCSDLIKEVCEIFEKPRFFHLGMDEETYANQKDYDYVVVRQKDLWWGDFYFLIGEVEKNGSRPWIWSDYMWHNPELFFKNMPKSVLQSNWFYKAEFDKKSTPVKSYLDLESQGFQQIPTGSNWGWGDWNGKDGRENMINTVKFGTENIRSSNLLGFLQTSWKETIEENRDAIMNSIHLAGEAKRWFERNGK
;
A
#
# COMPACT_ATOMS: atom_id res chain seq x y z
N MET A 1 -32.37 -1.37 -0.70
CA MET A 1 -31.85 -0.39 -1.70
C MET A 1 -32.17 1.06 -1.32
N GLU A 2 -33.29 1.33 -0.72
CA GLU A 2 -33.69 2.68 -0.29
C GLU A 2 -32.82 3.19 0.89
N ASP A 3 -32.51 2.36 1.85
CA ASP A 3 -31.66 2.68 3.00
C ASP A 3 -30.21 3.03 2.60
N ARG A 4 -29.64 2.33 1.62
CA ARG A 4 -28.29 2.64 1.11
C ARG A 4 -28.21 4.04 0.46
N ARG A 5 -29.22 4.41 -0.33
CA ARG A 5 -29.29 5.75 -0.96
C ARG A 5 -29.49 6.84 0.07
N LYS A 6 -30.29 6.58 1.10
CA LYS A 6 -30.57 7.53 2.17
C LYS A 6 -29.31 7.79 3.01
N PHE A 7 -28.57 6.74 3.36
CA PHE A 7 -27.29 6.85 4.09
C PHE A 7 -26.23 7.66 3.32
N ILE A 8 -26.07 7.40 2.02
CA ILE A 8 -25.15 8.18 1.15
C ILE A 8 -25.62 9.63 1.02
N THR A 9 -26.93 9.86 0.95
CA THR A 9 -27.52 11.21 0.87
C THR A 9 -27.37 11.96 2.20
N ASP A 10 -27.43 11.27 3.32
CA ASP A 10 -27.27 11.86 4.65
C ASP A 10 -25.79 12.17 4.96
N LEU A 11 -24.83 11.36 4.47
CA LEU A 11 -23.41 11.70 4.48
C LEU A 11 -23.13 12.97 3.67
N SER A 12 -23.80 13.16 2.53
CA SER A 12 -23.70 14.39 1.73
C SER A 12 -24.28 15.62 2.40
N LYS A 13 -25.38 15.44 3.19
CA LYS A 13 -26.03 16.52 3.95
C LYS A 13 -25.26 16.93 5.20
N LEU A 14 -24.44 16.05 5.77
CA LEU A 14 -23.58 16.34 6.93
C LEU A 14 -22.35 17.16 6.57
N GLY A 15 -22.21 17.63 5.33
CA GLY A 15 -21.06 18.45 4.92
C GLY A 15 -19.74 17.70 4.82
N LEU A 16 -19.75 16.37 5.01
CA LEU A 16 -18.56 15.50 4.96
C LEU A 16 -18.00 15.36 3.53
N LEU A 17 -18.76 15.79 2.52
CA LEU A 17 -18.34 15.77 1.12
C LEU A 17 -17.78 17.11 0.61
N SER A 18 -17.76 18.20 1.41
CA SER A 18 -17.39 19.52 0.92
C SER A 18 -16.31 20.27 1.67
N ALA A 19 -15.77 19.70 2.76
CA ALA A 19 -14.66 20.33 3.47
C ALA A 19 -13.74 19.24 4.04
N ALA A 20 -12.73 18.87 3.28
CA ALA A 20 -11.57 18.27 3.91
C ALA A 20 -11.11 19.26 5.00
N PRO A 21 -11.05 18.87 6.27
CA PRO A 21 -10.46 19.74 7.27
C PRO A 21 -9.05 20.05 6.79
N LYS A 22 -8.69 21.33 6.63
CA LYS A 22 -7.30 21.76 6.51
C LYS A 22 -6.64 21.49 7.84
N LEU A 23 -6.39 20.22 8.15
CA LEU A 23 -5.42 19.87 9.15
C LEU A 23 -4.08 20.37 8.61
N LEU A 24 -3.60 21.44 9.21
CA LEU A 24 -2.22 21.89 9.06
C LEU A 24 -1.35 20.73 9.59
N PHE A 25 -1.02 19.80 8.72
CA PHE A 25 0.07 18.89 8.94
C PHE A 25 1.33 19.77 9.04
N ASN A 26 1.75 20.06 10.27
CA ASN A 26 3.10 20.54 10.51
C ASN A 26 3.99 19.29 10.50
N PRO A 27 4.67 18.96 9.39
CA PRO A 27 5.64 17.90 9.42
C PRO A 27 6.77 18.36 10.33
N SER A 28 7.15 17.55 11.30
CA SER A 28 8.41 17.73 12.02
C SER A 28 9.51 18.00 10.99
N PRO A 29 10.42 18.96 11.20
CA PRO A 29 11.45 19.27 10.25
C PRO A 29 12.30 18.01 10.02
N LYS A 30 12.16 17.41 8.83
CA LYS A 30 13.05 16.36 8.36
C LYS A 30 14.42 16.95 8.12
N PRO A 31 15.50 16.21 8.44
CA PRO A 31 16.79 16.49 7.82
C PRO A 31 16.58 16.46 6.30
N ALA A 32 17.09 17.46 5.61
CA ALA A 32 17.12 17.50 4.15
C ALA A 32 17.78 16.22 3.61
N ASP A 33 17.22 15.67 2.56
CA ASP A 33 17.80 14.67 1.65
C ASP A 33 17.67 13.16 1.94
N ASN A 34 16.86 12.69 2.88
CA ASN A 34 16.67 11.23 2.97
C ASN A 34 15.42 10.77 2.19
N LYS A 35 15.64 10.36 0.93
CA LYS A 35 14.62 9.64 0.14
C LYS A 35 14.16 8.38 0.86
N ILE A 36 12.90 8.04 0.70
CA ILE A 36 12.34 6.77 1.17
C ILE A 36 12.88 5.66 0.26
N TRP A 37 13.46 4.64 0.89
CA TRP A 37 13.85 3.39 0.27
C TRP A 37 13.06 2.29 0.94
N GLY A 38 11.87 2.03 0.40
CA GLY A 38 10.91 1.12 0.99
C GLY A 38 10.99 -0.29 0.40
N PHE A 39 10.63 -1.27 1.21
CA PHE A 39 10.36 -2.63 0.76
C PHE A 39 8.99 -3.09 1.28
N HIS A 40 8.24 -3.80 0.43
CA HIS A 40 6.96 -4.37 0.80
C HIS A 40 7.14 -5.82 1.26
N LEU A 41 6.60 -6.16 2.44
CA LEU A 41 6.71 -7.49 3.03
C LEU A 41 5.33 -8.00 3.49
N TYR A 42 5.03 -9.25 3.19
CA TYR A 42 3.79 -9.89 3.63
C TYR A 42 3.93 -10.47 5.05
N LEU A 43 3.07 -10.05 5.97
CA LEU A 43 2.77 -10.78 7.19
C LEU A 43 1.57 -11.69 6.96
N SER A 44 0.49 -11.19 6.34
CA SER A 44 -0.65 -11.98 5.88
C SER A 44 -0.44 -12.48 4.46
N SER A 45 -0.81 -13.74 4.20
CA SER A 45 -0.85 -14.34 2.87
C SER A 45 -2.24 -14.30 2.22
N ASN A 46 -3.26 -13.83 2.95
CA ASN A 46 -4.64 -13.82 2.47
C ASN A 46 -4.91 -12.57 1.64
N GLN A 47 -5.04 -12.77 0.35
CA GLN A 47 -5.29 -11.75 -0.66
C GLN A 47 -5.92 -12.38 -1.90
N TRP A 48 -6.43 -11.58 -2.80
CA TRP A 48 -7.21 -12.06 -3.94
C TRP A 48 -8.39 -12.92 -3.44
N ASN A 49 -8.58 -14.10 -4.00
CA ASN A 49 -9.51 -15.12 -3.54
C ASN A 49 -8.82 -16.27 -2.77
N ILE A 50 -7.59 -16.02 -2.28
CA ILE A 50 -6.79 -17.02 -1.56
C ILE A 50 -6.97 -16.79 -0.06
N ASN A 51 -7.54 -17.79 0.62
CA ASN A 51 -7.81 -17.75 2.06
C ASN A 51 -7.19 -18.95 2.77
N PHE A 52 -6.10 -18.71 3.47
CA PHE A 52 -5.47 -19.71 4.33
C PHE A 52 -6.02 -19.57 5.75
N PRO A 53 -6.42 -20.67 6.39
CA PRO A 53 -6.98 -20.65 7.74
C PRO A 53 -5.92 -20.43 8.84
N GLU A 54 -4.65 -20.46 8.49
CA GLU A 54 -3.51 -20.31 9.40
C GLU A 54 -2.50 -19.29 8.88
N LEU A 55 -1.80 -18.65 9.80
CA LEU A 55 -0.70 -17.76 9.47
C LEU A 55 0.47 -18.56 8.88
N ARG A 56 0.92 -18.18 7.70
CA ARG A 56 1.98 -18.89 6.96
C ARG A 56 3.36 -18.27 7.09
N VAL A 57 3.48 -17.08 7.66
CA VAL A 57 4.77 -16.41 7.76
C VAL A 57 5.85 -17.29 8.39
N ASN A 58 6.99 -17.46 7.71
CA ASN A 58 8.17 -18.08 8.26
C ASN A 58 8.98 -17.03 9.01
N LYS A 59 9.15 -17.20 10.33
CA LYS A 59 9.82 -16.20 11.19
C LYS A 59 11.28 -15.99 10.79
N LYS A 60 11.99 -17.03 10.36
CA LYS A 60 13.37 -16.89 9.92
C LYS A 60 13.46 -16.08 8.63
N THR A 61 12.61 -16.36 7.65
CA THR A 61 12.55 -15.58 6.41
C THR A 61 12.19 -14.12 6.68
N TRP A 62 11.26 -13.86 7.62
CA TRP A 62 10.92 -12.52 8.08
C TRP A 62 12.14 -11.78 8.65
N ASP A 63 12.83 -12.38 9.61
CA ASP A 63 13.99 -11.78 10.26
C ASP A 63 15.16 -11.56 9.30
N ASP A 64 15.46 -12.55 8.46
CA ASP A 64 16.51 -12.45 7.45
C ASP A 64 16.19 -11.33 6.44
N SER A 65 14.91 -11.16 6.06
CA SER A 65 14.49 -10.08 5.16
C SER A 65 14.74 -8.71 5.77
N LEU A 66 14.32 -8.50 7.02
CA LEU A 66 14.52 -7.23 7.72
C LEU A 66 16.01 -6.90 7.90
N LYS A 67 16.82 -7.89 8.27
CA LYS A 67 18.25 -7.73 8.37
C LYS A 67 18.88 -7.37 7.02
N LYS A 68 18.50 -8.08 5.96
CA LYS A 68 18.97 -7.80 4.60
C LYS A 68 18.56 -6.40 4.13
N MET A 69 17.36 -5.97 4.45
CA MET A 69 16.91 -4.60 4.17
C MET A 69 17.80 -3.55 4.83
N ALA A 70 18.14 -3.74 6.11
CA ALA A 70 19.03 -2.84 6.84
C ALA A 70 20.44 -2.82 6.21
N GLU A 71 20.98 -4.00 5.85
CA GLU A 71 22.29 -4.14 5.17
C GLU A 71 22.33 -3.43 3.82
N GLU A 72 21.25 -3.47 3.05
CA GLU A 72 21.13 -2.77 1.75
C GLU A 72 20.75 -1.28 1.90
N GLY A 73 20.57 -0.81 3.15
CA GLY A 73 20.26 0.58 3.46
C GLY A 73 18.82 1.00 3.17
N MET A 74 17.88 0.06 3.19
CA MET A 74 16.45 0.37 3.20
C MET A 74 16.08 1.05 4.53
N ASN A 75 15.18 2.03 4.47
CA ASN A 75 14.77 2.82 5.63
C ASN A 75 13.27 2.75 5.92
N MET A 76 12.52 1.94 5.16
CA MET A 76 11.08 1.74 5.36
C MET A 76 10.67 0.32 4.98
N VAL A 77 9.72 -0.25 5.74
CA VAL A 77 9.02 -1.49 5.37
C VAL A 77 7.51 -1.25 5.38
N VAL A 78 6.86 -1.54 4.25
CA VAL A 78 5.40 -1.57 4.15
C VAL A 78 4.94 -3.00 4.42
N ILE A 79 4.11 -3.20 5.45
CA ILE A 79 3.72 -4.52 5.93
C ILE A 79 2.27 -4.78 5.59
N THR A 80 2.00 -5.74 4.71
CA THR A 80 0.63 -6.25 4.52
C THR A 80 0.24 -7.10 5.72
N MET A 81 -0.63 -6.56 6.56
CA MET A 81 -1.03 -7.16 7.83
C MET A 81 -2.26 -8.07 7.69
N GLY A 82 -3.28 -7.56 6.99
CA GLY A 82 -4.56 -8.26 6.81
C GLY A 82 -5.05 -8.93 8.10
N ASN A 83 -5.34 -10.21 8.01
CA ASN A 83 -5.80 -11.06 9.11
C ASN A 83 -4.69 -11.79 9.88
N ALA A 84 -3.44 -11.36 9.72
CA ALA A 84 -2.29 -11.96 10.42
C ALA A 84 -2.17 -11.54 11.89
N VAL A 85 -2.84 -10.45 12.29
CA VAL A 85 -2.83 -9.91 13.65
C VAL A 85 -4.19 -10.11 14.30
N ARG A 86 -4.20 -10.56 15.54
CA ARG A 86 -5.43 -10.68 16.34
C ARG A 86 -5.76 -9.33 16.96
N TYR A 87 -6.51 -8.53 16.20
CA TYR A 87 -7.00 -7.22 16.63
C TYR A 87 -7.85 -7.34 17.89
N GLN A 88 -7.82 -6.34 18.76
CA GLN A 88 -8.64 -6.30 19.97
C GLN A 88 -10.10 -5.95 19.64
N THR A 89 -10.29 -5.07 18.66
CA THR A 89 -11.63 -4.64 18.22
C THR A 89 -12.35 -5.72 17.42
N HIS A 90 -11.63 -6.47 16.58
CA HIS A 90 -12.16 -7.50 15.68
C HIS A 90 -11.29 -8.77 15.69
N PRO A 91 -11.23 -9.50 16.83
CA PRO A 91 -10.39 -10.70 16.97
C PRO A 91 -10.81 -11.86 16.03
N GLU A 92 -12.07 -11.85 15.56
CA GLU A 92 -12.64 -12.83 14.65
C GLU A 92 -12.06 -12.77 13.22
N ILE A 93 -11.42 -11.66 12.85
CA ILE A 93 -10.74 -11.51 11.57
C ILE A 93 -9.45 -12.36 11.53
N ALA A 94 -8.79 -12.55 12.68
CA ALA A 94 -7.50 -13.19 12.72
C ALA A 94 -7.57 -14.68 12.32
N VAL A 95 -6.64 -15.09 11.46
CA VAL A 95 -6.40 -16.52 11.19
C VAL A 95 -5.90 -17.26 12.44
N ARG A 96 -6.00 -18.59 12.42
CA ARG A 96 -5.36 -19.40 13.47
C ARG A 96 -3.87 -19.07 13.53
N ASN A 97 -3.30 -19.06 14.71
CA ASN A 97 -1.91 -18.67 14.98
C ASN A 97 -1.56 -17.23 14.60
N GLY A 98 -2.55 -16.37 14.30
CA GLY A 98 -2.33 -14.93 14.11
C GLY A 98 -1.59 -14.35 15.31
N TRP A 99 -0.69 -13.40 15.05
CA TRP A 99 0.10 -12.79 16.12
C TRP A 99 -0.78 -11.93 17.05
N SER A 100 -0.52 -12.03 18.36
CA SER A 100 -1.13 -11.09 19.28
C SER A 100 -0.60 -9.66 19.03
N VAL A 101 -1.38 -8.66 19.42
CA VAL A 101 -0.95 -7.25 19.35
C VAL A 101 0.37 -7.03 20.10
N SER A 102 0.55 -7.64 21.27
CA SER A 102 1.80 -7.51 22.05
C SER A 102 3.00 -8.10 21.30
N ARG A 103 2.86 -9.27 20.69
CA ARG A 103 3.90 -9.87 19.85
C ARG A 103 4.22 -8.97 18.67
N PHE A 104 3.19 -8.47 17.99
CA PHE A 104 3.42 -7.65 16.81
C PHE A 104 4.09 -6.31 17.17
N ARG A 105 3.74 -5.69 18.28
CA ARG A 105 4.46 -4.49 18.79
C ARG A 105 5.94 -4.78 19.03
N SER A 106 6.29 -5.92 19.62
CA SER A 106 7.69 -6.31 19.78
C SER A 106 8.42 -6.46 18.44
N GLU A 107 7.75 -6.97 17.40
CA GLU A 107 8.34 -7.03 16.06
C GLU A 107 8.51 -5.62 15.45
N LEU A 108 7.56 -4.71 15.65
CA LEU A 108 7.70 -3.32 15.21
C LEU A 108 8.89 -2.63 15.89
N ASP A 109 9.12 -2.91 17.17
CA ASP A 109 10.28 -2.39 17.90
C ASP A 109 11.60 -2.95 17.35
N ASN A 110 11.65 -4.24 17.03
CA ASN A 110 12.80 -4.86 16.35
C ASN A 110 13.08 -4.19 14.99
N ILE A 111 12.04 -3.89 14.20
CA ILE A 111 12.17 -3.19 12.92
C ILE A 111 12.76 -1.79 13.13
N ARG A 112 12.24 -1.04 14.11
CA ARG A 112 12.74 0.30 14.44
C ARG A 112 14.20 0.28 14.92
N GLN A 113 14.60 -0.74 15.69
CA GLN A 113 15.99 -0.93 16.12
C GLN A 113 16.96 -1.17 14.96
N LEU A 114 16.47 -1.69 13.83
CA LEU A 114 17.24 -1.81 12.58
C LEU A 114 17.34 -0.49 11.80
N GLY A 115 16.74 0.60 12.30
CA GLY A 115 16.67 1.89 11.60
C GLY A 115 15.65 1.94 10.48
N ILE A 116 14.71 0.99 10.44
CA ILE A 116 13.66 0.87 9.43
C ILE A 116 12.33 1.39 10.00
N GLU A 117 11.67 2.27 9.27
CA GLU A 117 10.33 2.78 9.61
C GLU A 117 9.26 1.77 9.17
N PRO A 118 8.46 1.17 10.08
CA PRO A 118 7.37 0.30 9.69
C PRO A 118 6.14 1.11 9.31
N VAL A 119 5.49 0.71 8.21
CA VAL A 119 4.25 1.31 7.68
C VAL A 119 3.19 0.22 7.53
N PRO A 120 1.98 0.39 8.09
CA PRO A 120 0.90 -0.58 7.91
C PRO A 120 0.33 -0.53 6.50
N LEU A 121 -0.06 -1.71 5.98
CA LEU A 121 -0.90 -1.86 4.81
C LEU A 121 -2.10 -2.76 5.14
N LEU A 122 -3.30 -2.20 5.01
CA LEU A 122 -4.56 -2.92 4.93
C LEU A 122 -5.18 -2.62 3.57
N ASN A 123 -5.35 -3.64 2.74
CA ASN A 123 -5.89 -3.44 1.39
C ASN A 123 -7.42 -3.48 1.41
N PHE A 124 -8.05 -2.31 1.19
CA PHE A 124 -9.50 -2.13 1.17
C PHE A 124 -10.11 -2.16 -0.24
N SER A 125 -9.35 -2.61 -1.24
CA SER A 125 -9.92 -2.95 -2.55
C SER A 125 -10.83 -4.16 -2.44
N ALA A 126 -11.96 -4.16 -3.15
CA ALA A 126 -12.85 -5.31 -3.24
C ALA A 126 -12.18 -6.55 -3.87
N THR A 127 -11.09 -6.38 -4.60
CA THR A 127 -10.31 -7.48 -5.16
C THR A 127 -9.49 -8.20 -4.09
N HIS A 128 -9.15 -7.51 -3.00
CA HIS A 128 -8.21 -7.99 -1.98
C HIS A 128 -8.83 -8.10 -0.59
N ASP A 129 -10.15 -7.98 -0.42
CA ASP A 129 -10.82 -7.87 0.88
C ASP A 129 -11.05 -9.18 1.63
N ILE A 130 -10.61 -10.33 1.09
CA ILE A 130 -10.77 -11.65 1.71
C ILE A 130 -10.18 -11.75 3.13
N TRP A 131 -9.19 -10.93 3.44
CA TRP A 131 -8.60 -10.87 4.78
C TRP A 131 -9.58 -10.34 5.84
N LEU A 132 -10.65 -9.65 5.44
CA LEU A 132 -11.72 -9.20 6.33
C LEU A 132 -12.62 -10.33 6.82
N GLN A 133 -12.46 -11.56 6.30
CA GLN A 133 -13.19 -12.76 6.70
C GLN A 133 -14.71 -12.56 6.64
N SER A 134 -15.40 -12.60 7.77
CA SER A 134 -16.85 -12.42 7.85
C SER A 134 -17.35 -11.08 7.30
N TYR A 135 -16.48 -10.13 7.10
CA TYR A 135 -16.79 -8.79 6.60
C TYR A 135 -16.37 -8.58 5.15
N GLU A 136 -15.81 -9.61 4.51
CA GLU A 136 -15.50 -9.54 3.07
C GLU A 136 -16.77 -9.25 2.27
N ARG A 137 -16.65 -8.54 1.18
CA ARG A 137 -17.78 -8.17 0.29
C ARG A 137 -18.91 -7.34 0.95
N MET A 138 -18.76 -6.90 2.20
CA MET A 138 -19.70 -6.00 2.86
C MET A 138 -19.50 -4.51 2.51
N LEU A 139 -18.71 -4.23 1.46
CA LEU A 139 -18.36 -2.88 1.06
C LEU A 139 -19.56 -1.93 1.01
N SER A 140 -19.35 -0.68 1.39
CA SER A 140 -20.34 0.40 1.38
C SER A 140 -21.57 0.13 2.27
N THR A 141 -21.44 -0.71 3.30
CA THR A 141 -22.46 -0.91 4.33
C THR A 141 -22.06 -0.23 5.64
N GLU A 142 -23.03 0.05 6.53
CA GLU A 142 -22.75 0.60 7.86
C GLU A 142 -21.76 -0.28 8.64
N LYS A 143 -21.95 -1.61 8.56
CA LYS A 143 -21.07 -2.56 9.26
C LYS A 143 -19.64 -2.53 8.70
N TYR A 144 -19.48 -2.40 7.40
CA TYR A 144 -18.16 -2.25 6.77
C TYR A 144 -17.45 -0.99 7.27
N TYR A 145 -18.15 0.14 7.33
CA TYR A 145 -17.56 1.38 7.83
C TYR A 145 -17.18 1.32 9.31
N GLU A 146 -18.01 0.71 10.15
CA GLU A 146 -17.70 0.46 11.56
C GLU A 146 -16.40 -0.33 11.70
N VAL A 147 -16.32 -1.49 11.03
CA VAL A 147 -15.13 -2.37 11.08
C VAL A 147 -13.88 -1.66 10.54
N CYS A 148 -13.99 -0.96 9.41
CA CYS A 148 -12.85 -0.24 8.83
C CYS A 148 -12.36 0.88 9.76
N SER A 149 -13.27 1.65 10.38
CA SER A 149 -12.92 2.70 11.33
C SER A 149 -12.18 2.14 12.55
N ASP A 150 -12.70 1.06 13.13
CA ASP A 150 -12.10 0.40 14.29
C ASP A 150 -10.71 -0.15 13.96
N LEU A 151 -10.55 -0.83 12.81
CA LEU A 151 -9.27 -1.39 12.39
C LEU A 151 -8.24 -0.30 12.09
N ILE A 152 -8.61 0.76 11.36
CA ILE A 152 -7.69 1.86 11.06
C ILE A 152 -7.21 2.52 12.35
N LYS A 153 -8.12 2.79 13.28
CA LYS A 153 -7.78 3.36 14.58
C LYS A 153 -6.84 2.45 15.37
N GLU A 154 -7.19 1.17 15.54
CA GLU A 154 -6.38 0.22 16.31
C GLU A 154 -4.99 0.03 15.68
N VAL A 155 -4.90 -0.06 14.35
CA VAL A 155 -3.62 -0.20 13.64
C VAL A 155 -2.77 1.07 13.79
N CYS A 156 -3.36 2.26 13.73
CA CYS A 156 -2.63 3.50 14.03
C CYS A 156 -2.09 3.52 15.46
N GLU A 157 -2.84 2.99 16.44
CA GLU A 157 -2.39 2.85 17.84
C GLU A 157 -1.29 1.78 18.00
N ILE A 158 -1.39 0.65 17.28
CA ILE A 158 -0.35 -0.41 17.28
C ILE A 158 0.99 0.12 16.74
N PHE A 159 0.96 0.90 15.68
CA PHE A 159 2.15 1.51 15.05
C PHE A 159 2.58 2.83 15.71
N GLU A 160 1.91 3.28 16.77
CA GLU A 160 2.22 4.52 17.48
C GLU A 160 2.14 5.78 16.60
N LYS A 161 1.05 5.90 15.85
CA LYS A 161 0.77 6.95 14.88
C LYS A 161 1.79 6.95 13.73
N PRO A 162 1.74 5.96 12.83
CA PRO A 162 2.66 5.87 11.72
C PRO A 162 2.52 7.10 10.81
N ARG A 163 3.62 7.54 10.23
CA ARG A 163 3.63 8.67 9.29
C ARG A 163 2.71 8.44 8.09
N PHE A 164 2.67 7.20 7.61
CA PHE A 164 1.84 6.76 6.49
C PHE A 164 1.00 5.55 6.86
N PHE A 165 -0.17 5.46 6.24
CA PHE A 165 -1.02 4.28 6.26
C PHE A 165 -1.39 3.91 4.83
N HIS A 166 -0.99 2.73 4.38
CA HIS A 166 -1.27 2.27 3.02
C HIS A 166 -2.63 1.54 2.97
N LEU A 167 -3.55 2.07 2.18
CA LEU A 167 -4.93 1.58 2.07
C LEU A 167 -5.12 0.52 0.95
N GLY A 168 -4.07 0.23 0.17
CA GLY A 168 -4.21 -0.61 -1.02
C GLY A 168 -4.98 0.11 -2.11
N MET A 169 -6.23 -0.28 -2.35
CA MET A 169 -7.19 0.30 -3.31
C MET A 169 -6.91 -0.02 -4.78
N ASP A 170 -6.10 -1.05 -5.05
CA ASP A 170 -5.71 -1.48 -6.39
C ASP A 170 -6.64 -2.53 -6.99
N GLU A 171 -6.58 -2.63 -8.32
CA GLU A 171 -7.10 -3.76 -9.09
C GLU A 171 -8.60 -4.06 -8.95
N GLU A 172 -9.41 -3.11 -8.49
CA GLU A 172 -10.86 -3.28 -8.34
C GLU A 172 -11.55 -3.25 -9.71
N THR A 173 -11.37 -4.33 -10.47
CA THR A 173 -11.91 -4.48 -11.82
C THR A 173 -12.62 -5.83 -11.99
N TYR A 174 -13.53 -5.89 -12.99
CA TYR A 174 -14.14 -7.16 -13.38
C TYR A 174 -13.09 -8.19 -13.83
N ALA A 175 -12.09 -7.75 -14.59
CA ALA A 175 -11.06 -8.66 -15.13
C ALA A 175 -10.30 -9.38 -14.03
N ASN A 176 -10.03 -8.70 -12.92
CA ASN A 176 -9.30 -9.25 -11.78
C ASN A 176 -10.18 -10.15 -10.88
N GLN A 177 -11.50 -10.01 -10.95
CA GLN A 177 -12.44 -10.76 -10.10
C GLN A 177 -13.28 -11.80 -10.88
N LYS A 178 -13.05 -11.99 -12.17
CA LYS A 178 -13.90 -12.84 -13.04
C LYS A 178 -13.98 -14.30 -12.60
N ASP A 179 -12.96 -14.78 -11.89
CA ASP A 179 -12.87 -16.16 -11.39
C ASP A 179 -13.27 -16.28 -9.90
N TYR A 180 -13.82 -15.20 -9.30
CA TYR A 180 -14.36 -15.22 -7.92
C TYR A 180 -15.79 -15.72 -7.94
N ASP A 181 -16.29 -16.20 -6.80
CA ASP A 181 -17.68 -16.66 -6.64
C ASP A 181 -18.69 -15.57 -7.04
N TYR A 182 -18.34 -14.30 -6.80
CA TYR A 182 -19.10 -13.14 -7.28
C TYR A 182 -18.21 -11.90 -7.38
N VAL A 183 -18.57 -11.01 -8.30
CA VAL A 183 -17.80 -9.79 -8.60
C VAL A 183 -18.43 -8.60 -7.88
N VAL A 184 -17.60 -7.84 -7.18
CA VAL A 184 -17.96 -6.57 -6.57
C VAL A 184 -16.98 -5.49 -7.04
N VAL A 185 -17.47 -4.56 -7.86
CA VAL A 185 -16.70 -3.42 -8.36
C VAL A 185 -17.43 -2.15 -8.03
N ARG A 186 -16.89 -1.36 -7.13
CA ARG A 186 -17.42 -0.03 -6.81
C ARG A 186 -17.14 0.92 -7.97
N GLN A 187 -18.09 1.75 -8.32
CA GLN A 187 -17.93 2.68 -9.43
C GLN A 187 -18.33 4.09 -9.04
N LYS A 188 -17.71 5.08 -9.67
CA LYS A 188 -18.09 6.50 -9.57
C LYS A 188 -18.21 6.97 -8.12
N ASP A 189 -19.33 7.62 -7.79
CA ASP A 189 -19.56 8.22 -6.46
C ASP A 189 -19.51 7.20 -5.32
N LEU A 190 -19.85 5.93 -5.57
CA LEU A 190 -19.75 4.88 -4.55
C LEU A 190 -18.29 4.58 -4.18
N TRP A 191 -17.42 4.44 -5.18
CA TRP A 191 -15.99 4.26 -4.94
C TRP A 191 -15.38 5.47 -4.21
N TRP A 192 -15.71 6.68 -4.67
CA TRP A 192 -15.21 7.90 -4.06
C TRP A 192 -15.76 8.13 -2.65
N GLY A 193 -17.01 7.76 -2.39
CA GLY A 193 -17.62 7.85 -1.05
C GLY A 193 -16.88 6.96 -0.04
N ASP A 194 -16.66 5.69 -0.39
CA ASP A 194 -15.87 4.77 0.45
C ASP A 194 -14.42 5.24 0.60
N PHE A 195 -13.82 5.70 -0.48
CA PHE A 195 -12.44 6.20 -0.46
C PHE A 195 -12.28 7.40 0.47
N TYR A 196 -13.17 8.40 0.38
CA TYR A 196 -13.13 9.57 1.28
C TYR A 196 -13.35 9.18 2.73
N PHE A 197 -14.21 8.20 3.02
CA PHE A 197 -14.36 7.67 4.35
C PHE A 197 -13.03 7.09 4.87
N LEU A 198 -12.40 6.21 4.10
CA LEU A 198 -11.16 5.54 4.50
C LEU A 198 -10.01 6.53 4.73
N ILE A 199 -9.79 7.47 3.81
CA ILE A 199 -8.74 8.48 4.00
C ILE A 199 -9.04 9.41 5.18
N GLY A 200 -10.31 9.75 5.41
CA GLY A 200 -10.74 10.53 6.56
C GLY A 200 -10.44 9.83 7.89
N GLU A 201 -10.67 8.52 7.98
CA GLU A 201 -10.31 7.76 9.19
C GLU A 201 -8.80 7.69 9.39
N VAL A 202 -7.99 7.54 8.32
CA VAL A 202 -6.52 7.58 8.44
C VAL A 202 -6.04 8.95 8.92
N GLU A 203 -6.52 10.04 8.31
CA GLU A 203 -6.14 11.41 8.67
C GLU A 203 -6.57 11.78 10.10
N LYS A 204 -7.77 11.38 10.51
CA LYS A 204 -8.30 11.55 11.87
C LYS A 204 -7.40 10.90 12.93
N ASN A 205 -6.77 9.78 12.61
CA ASN A 205 -5.84 9.07 13.48
C ASN A 205 -4.38 9.56 13.37
N GLY A 206 -4.15 10.66 12.64
CA GLY A 206 -2.86 11.36 12.58
C GLY A 206 -1.86 10.77 11.59
N SER A 207 -2.29 9.91 10.68
CA SER A 207 -1.48 9.32 9.62
C SER A 207 -1.80 9.93 8.26
N ARG A 208 -0.87 9.85 7.31
CA ARG A 208 -1.10 10.26 5.94
C ARG A 208 -1.51 9.07 5.08
N PRO A 209 -2.64 9.14 4.34
CA PRO A 209 -3.07 8.04 3.49
C PRO A 209 -2.13 7.86 2.29
N TRP A 210 -1.91 6.60 1.92
CA TRP A 210 -1.09 6.15 0.80
C TRP A 210 -1.84 5.04 0.04
N ILE A 211 -1.79 5.04 -1.29
CA ILE A 211 -2.50 4.08 -2.14
C ILE A 211 -1.66 3.59 -3.32
N TRP A 212 -2.05 2.45 -3.88
CA TRP A 212 -1.73 2.08 -5.26
C TRP A 212 -2.58 2.94 -6.20
N SER A 213 -2.00 3.45 -7.27
CA SER A 213 -2.62 4.53 -8.07
C SER A 213 -3.31 4.04 -9.34
N ASP A 214 -3.44 2.74 -9.56
CA ASP A 214 -3.93 2.16 -10.81
C ASP A 214 -5.40 2.45 -11.14
N TYR A 215 -6.22 2.93 -10.18
CA TYR A 215 -7.55 3.46 -10.49
C TYR A 215 -7.51 4.53 -11.60
N MET A 216 -6.43 5.34 -11.66
CA MET A 216 -6.26 6.35 -12.71
C MET A 216 -6.06 5.77 -14.11
N TRP A 217 -5.59 4.51 -14.23
CA TRP A 217 -5.39 3.89 -15.53
C TRP A 217 -6.70 3.73 -16.31
N HIS A 218 -7.81 3.55 -15.58
CA HIS A 218 -9.13 3.33 -16.14
C HIS A 218 -10.05 4.55 -16.04
N ASN A 219 -9.78 5.45 -15.08
CA ASN A 219 -10.63 6.59 -14.75
C ASN A 219 -9.82 7.89 -14.53
N PRO A 220 -8.94 8.32 -15.47
CA PRO A 220 -8.00 9.41 -15.24
C PRO A 220 -8.70 10.75 -14.94
N GLU A 221 -9.78 11.08 -15.65
CA GLU A 221 -10.52 12.33 -15.44
C GLU A 221 -11.13 12.41 -14.04
N LEU A 222 -11.80 11.34 -13.61
CA LEU A 222 -12.40 11.27 -12.27
C LEU A 222 -11.31 11.27 -11.19
N PHE A 223 -10.20 10.57 -11.43
CA PHE A 223 -9.08 10.53 -10.50
C PHE A 223 -8.53 11.94 -10.26
N PHE A 224 -8.12 12.65 -11.29
CA PHE A 224 -7.53 13.97 -11.13
C PHE A 224 -8.50 15.05 -10.65
N LYS A 225 -9.80 14.88 -10.93
CA LYS A 225 -10.84 15.77 -10.41
C LYS A 225 -11.04 15.59 -8.90
N ASN A 226 -10.97 14.35 -8.39
CA ASN A 226 -11.45 14.01 -7.06
C ASN A 226 -10.33 13.63 -6.07
N MET A 227 -9.13 13.23 -6.53
CA MET A 227 -8.04 12.77 -5.66
C MET A 227 -7.45 13.92 -4.84
N PRO A 228 -7.48 13.85 -3.49
CA PRO A 228 -6.85 14.85 -2.65
C PRO A 228 -5.33 14.83 -2.77
N LYS A 229 -4.69 16.00 -2.72
CA LYS A 229 -3.22 16.12 -2.77
C LYS A 229 -2.51 15.60 -1.50
N SER A 230 -3.26 15.43 -0.41
CA SER A 230 -2.75 14.80 0.82
C SER A 230 -2.43 13.32 0.63
N VAL A 231 -3.11 12.64 -0.29
CA VAL A 231 -2.93 11.21 -0.55
C VAL A 231 -1.64 10.96 -1.32
N LEU A 232 -0.75 10.13 -0.74
CA LEU A 232 0.49 9.71 -1.36
C LEU A 232 0.21 8.65 -2.44
N GLN A 233 0.89 8.77 -3.59
CA GLN A 233 0.63 7.95 -4.75
C GLN A 233 1.76 6.95 -5.00
N SER A 234 1.44 5.66 -5.14
CA SER A 234 2.35 4.63 -5.66
C SER A 234 1.80 4.06 -6.96
N ASN A 235 2.21 4.65 -8.06
CA ASN A 235 2.03 4.01 -9.35
C ASN A 235 3.08 2.90 -9.50
N TRP A 236 2.74 1.82 -10.20
CA TRP A 236 3.57 0.63 -10.31
C TRP A 236 3.69 0.13 -11.75
N PHE A 237 4.85 -0.44 -12.07
CA PHE A 237 5.13 -1.01 -13.37
C PHE A 237 6.28 -2.00 -13.27
N TYR A 238 6.17 -3.20 -13.89
CA TYR A 238 7.07 -4.32 -13.59
C TYR A 238 7.82 -4.85 -14.81
N LYS A 239 7.93 -4.06 -15.90
CA LYS A 239 8.83 -4.37 -17.04
C LYS A 239 10.12 -3.57 -16.96
N ALA A 240 11.15 -4.08 -17.65
CA ALA A 240 12.43 -3.39 -17.77
C ALA A 240 12.33 -2.11 -18.62
N GLU A 241 11.50 -2.10 -19.64
CA GLU A 241 11.40 -1.00 -20.61
C GLU A 241 10.23 -0.07 -20.31
N PHE A 242 10.53 1.19 -20.03
CA PHE A 242 9.54 2.23 -19.67
C PHE A 242 9.09 2.99 -20.93
N ASP A 243 8.12 2.42 -21.67
CA ASP A 243 7.48 3.11 -22.79
C ASP A 243 6.49 4.17 -22.27
N LYS A 244 6.81 5.45 -22.47
CA LYS A 244 5.96 6.60 -22.07
C LYS A 244 4.58 6.62 -22.73
N LYS A 245 4.34 5.80 -23.76
CA LYS A 245 3.03 5.66 -24.42
C LYS A 245 2.12 4.67 -23.69
N SER A 246 2.68 3.75 -22.92
CA SER A 246 1.89 2.79 -22.16
C SER A 246 1.20 3.49 -20.98
N THR A 247 -0.05 3.12 -20.71
CA THR A 247 -0.85 3.74 -19.64
C THR A 247 -0.15 3.73 -18.27
N PRO A 248 0.42 2.60 -17.77
CA PRO A 248 1.08 2.60 -16.47
C PRO A 248 2.29 3.54 -16.40
N VAL A 249 3.10 3.62 -17.45
CA VAL A 249 4.28 4.50 -17.48
C VAL A 249 3.88 5.97 -17.63
N LYS A 250 2.91 6.26 -18.52
CA LYS A 250 2.35 7.61 -18.66
C LYS A 250 1.79 8.14 -17.35
N SER A 251 1.25 7.28 -16.51
CA SER A 251 0.65 7.65 -15.22
C SER A 251 1.63 8.32 -14.25
N TYR A 252 2.91 7.97 -14.26
CA TYR A 252 3.92 8.70 -13.47
C TYR A 252 4.03 10.16 -13.91
N LEU A 253 3.96 10.41 -15.23
CA LEU A 253 4.07 11.76 -15.80
C LEU A 253 2.79 12.56 -15.54
N ASP A 254 1.63 11.93 -15.63
CA ASP A 254 0.35 12.55 -15.35
C ASP A 254 0.25 12.97 -13.87
N LEU A 255 0.66 12.12 -12.93
CA LEU A 255 0.75 12.45 -11.50
C LEU A 255 1.72 13.61 -11.26
N GLU A 256 2.89 13.61 -11.91
CA GLU A 256 3.86 14.69 -11.83
C GLU A 256 3.28 16.01 -12.35
N SER A 257 2.65 15.98 -13.53
CA SER A 257 2.05 17.18 -14.15
C SER A 257 1.00 17.83 -13.26
N GLN A 258 0.28 17.01 -12.48
CA GLN A 258 -0.73 17.43 -11.52
C GLN A 258 -0.16 17.75 -10.13
N GLY A 259 1.15 17.60 -9.89
CA GLY A 259 1.81 17.95 -8.64
C GLY A 259 1.54 17.00 -7.48
N PHE A 260 1.27 15.72 -7.75
CA PHE A 260 1.15 14.71 -6.72
C PHE A 260 2.52 14.24 -6.23
N GLN A 261 2.63 14.02 -4.92
CA GLN A 261 3.79 13.33 -4.37
C GLN A 261 3.70 11.83 -4.63
N GLN A 262 4.83 11.24 -5.02
CA GLN A 262 4.91 9.87 -5.51
C GLN A 262 6.00 9.07 -4.82
N ILE A 263 5.74 7.78 -4.67
CA ILE A 263 6.72 6.72 -4.39
C ILE A 263 6.56 5.67 -5.50
N PRO A 264 7.24 5.82 -6.65
CA PRO A 264 7.23 4.82 -7.71
C PRO A 264 7.57 3.44 -7.20
N THR A 265 6.81 2.42 -7.64
CA THR A 265 6.94 1.05 -7.17
C THR A 265 7.44 0.14 -8.27
N GLY A 266 8.54 -0.58 -7.97
CA GLY A 266 9.10 -1.62 -8.81
C GLY A 266 8.97 -3.01 -8.18
N SER A 267 9.28 -4.06 -8.96
CA SER A 267 9.23 -5.45 -8.50
C SER A 267 10.20 -6.33 -9.28
N ASN A 268 10.74 -7.35 -8.61
CA ASN A 268 11.44 -8.42 -9.32
C ASN A 268 10.48 -9.48 -9.89
N TRP A 269 9.17 -9.27 -9.78
CA TRP A 269 8.17 -10.18 -10.35
C TRP A 269 8.17 -10.20 -11.88
N GLY A 270 8.42 -9.06 -12.55
CA GLY A 270 8.55 -8.98 -14.00
C GLY A 270 7.34 -9.52 -14.77
N TRP A 271 6.10 -9.41 -14.23
CA TRP A 271 4.90 -10.05 -14.79
C TRP A 271 5.04 -11.59 -14.97
N GLY A 272 5.69 -12.24 -14.01
CA GLY A 272 5.97 -13.68 -14.03
C GLY A 272 7.38 -14.04 -14.52
N ASP A 273 8.15 -13.08 -15.03
CA ASP A 273 9.54 -13.27 -15.48
C ASP A 273 10.56 -12.98 -14.37
N TRP A 274 10.44 -13.68 -13.25
CA TRP A 274 11.25 -13.48 -12.03
C TRP A 274 12.76 -13.51 -12.24
N ASN A 275 13.25 -14.35 -13.14
CA ASN A 275 14.66 -14.52 -13.44
C ASN A 275 15.08 -13.90 -14.78
N GLY A 276 14.13 -13.35 -15.52
CA GLY A 276 14.36 -12.73 -16.80
C GLY A 276 14.79 -11.28 -16.71
N LYS A 277 14.84 -10.60 -17.85
CA LYS A 277 15.24 -9.19 -17.95
C LYS A 277 14.34 -8.29 -17.12
N ASP A 278 13.02 -8.48 -17.21
CA ASP A 278 12.05 -7.64 -16.52
C ASP A 278 12.25 -7.71 -14.99
N GLY A 279 12.36 -8.90 -14.41
CA GLY A 279 12.57 -9.06 -12.98
C GLY A 279 13.90 -8.50 -12.48
N ARG A 280 14.98 -8.59 -13.28
CA ARG A 280 16.31 -8.11 -12.86
C ARG A 280 16.50 -6.60 -13.00
N GLU A 281 15.92 -5.99 -14.04
CA GLU A 281 16.21 -4.59 -14.40
C GLU A 281 15.11 -3.62 -13.97
N ASN A 282 13.93 -4.11 -13.59
CA ASN A 282 12.79 -3.24 -13.33
C ASN A 282 13.09 -2.19 -12.26
N MET A 283 13.61 -2.60 -11.09
CA MET A 283 13.78 -1.66 -9.98
C MET A 283 14.77 -0.54 -10.32
N ILE A 284 15.91 -0.87 -10.89
CA ILE A 284 16.88 0.16 -11.28
C ILE A 284 16.33 1.09 -12.35
N ASN A 285 15.51 0.58 -13.28
CA ASN A 285 14.88 1.40 -14.31
C ASN A 285 13.70 2.21 -13.77
N THR A 286 12.98 1.71 -12.75
CA THR A 286 12.00 2.51 -11.99
C THR A 286 12.69 3.71 -11.32
N VAL A 287 13.85 3.49 -10.70
CA VAL A 287 14.62 4.55 -10.05
C VAL A 287 15.14 5.57 -11.07
N LYS A 288 15.72 5.10 -12.19
CA LYS A 288 16.18 5.98 -13.27
C LYS A 288 15.04 6.82 -13.83
N PHE A 289 13.93 6.17 -14.19
CA PHE A 289 12.76 6.85 -14.75
C PHE A 289 12.18 7.89 -13.78
N GLY A 290 12.01 7.53 -12.50
CA GLY A 290 11.50 8.44 -11.47
C GLY A 290 12.43 9.64 -11.25
N THR A 291 13.74 9.41 -11.20
CA THR A 291 14.75 10.46 -11.02
C THR A 291 14.77 11.45 -12.19
N GLU A 292 14.60 10.96 -13.40
CA GLU A 292 14.64 11.79 -14.62
C GLU A 292 13.33 12.56 -14.88
N ASN A 293 12.19 12.02 -14.46
CA ASN A 293 10.88 12.51 -14.91
C ASN A 293 9.99 13.08 -13.78
N ILE A 294 10.36 12.91 -12.51
CA ILE A 294 9.59 13.42 -11.37
C ILE A 294 10.45 14.42 -10.61
N ARG A 295 9.92 15.63 -10.38
CA ARG A 295 10.63 16.67 -9.60
C ARG A 295 10.97 16.17 -8.20
N SER A 296 12.13 16.56 -7.68
CA SER A 296 12.61 16.13 -6.36
C SER A 296 11.59 16.42 -5.23
N SER A 297 10.83 17.51 -5.33
CA SER A 297 9.76 17.87 -4.37
C SER A 297 8.59 16.89 -4.36
N ASN A 298 8.33 16.23 -5.47
CA ASN A 298 7.23 15.28 -5.65
C ASN A 298 7.69 13.82 -5.52
N LEU A 299 8.97 13.54 -5.76
CA LEU A 299 9.55 12.22 -5.60
C LEU A 299 9.99 12.01 -4.15
N LEU A 300 9.16 11.35 -3.34
CA LEU A 300 9.50 11.08 -1.93
C LEU A 300 10.48 9.93 -1.76
N GLY A 301 10.54 9.03 -2.72
CA GLY A 301 11.39 7.84 -2.68
C GLY A 301 10.91 6.77 -3.63
N PHE A 302 11.25 5.53 -3.34
CA PHE A 302 10.93 4.36 -4.14
C PHE A 302 10.53 3.18 -3.25
N LEU A 303 9.64 2.32 -3.77
CA LEU A 303 9.21 1.10 -3.11
C LEU A 303 9.54 -0.10 -3.99
N GLN A 304 10.15 -1.13 -3.42
CA GLN A 304 10.34 -2.43 -4.05
C GLN A 304 9.37 -3.44 -3.48
N THR A 305 8.82 -4.28 -4.32
CA THR A 305 8.00 -5.44 -3.93
C THR A 305 8.58 -6.73 -4.50
N SER A 306 8.31 -7.84 -3.87
CA SER A 306 8.57 -9.17 -4.44
C SER A 306 7.28 -9.88 -4.86
N TRP A 307 6.13 -9.43 -4.35
CA TRP A 307 4.83 -10.11 -4.45
C TRP A 307 4.90 -11.59 -4.06
N LYS A 308 5.81 -11.92 -3.13
CA LYS A 308 5.99 -13.25 -2.57
C LYS A 308 5.62 -13.28 -1.10
N GLU A 309 4.84 -14.29 -0.71
CA GLU A 309 4.59 -14.60 0.71
C GLU A 309 5.91 -14.78 1.45
N THR A 310 5.97 -14.31 2.69
CA THR A 310 7.18 -14.42 3.53
C THR A 310 7.28 -15.84 4.14
N ILE A 311 7.44 -16.82 3.28
CA ILE A 311 7.63 -18.24 3.61
C ILE A 311 9.02 -18.70 3.18
N GLU A 312 9.47 -19.87 3.67
CA GLU A 312 10.82 -20.37 3.40
C GLU A 312 11.08 -20.59 1.91
N GLU A 313 10.09 -21.11 1.19
CA GLU A 313 10.18 -21.40 -0.24
C GLU A 313 10.42 -20.17 -1.11
N ASN A 314 10.01 -19.00 -0.63
CA ASN A 314 10.14 -17.73 -1.35
C ASN A 314 11.37 -16.92 -0.88
N ARG A 315 12.11 -17.41 0.11
CA ARG A 315 13.21 -16.68 0.76
C ARG A 315 14.19 -16.10 -0.25
N ASP A 316 14.69 -16.92 -1.16
CA ASP A 316 15.70 -16.48 -2.14
C ASP A 316 15.17 -15.40 -3.09
N ALA A 317 13.90 -15.50 -3.52
CA ALA A 317 13.26 -14.47 -4.35
C ALA A 317 13.11 -13.14 -3.60
N ILE A 318 12.77 -13.17 -2.32
CA ILE A 318 12.66 -11.97 -1.46
C ILE A 318 14.06 -11.36 -1.25
N MET A 319 15.07 -12.18 -0.90
CA MET A 319 16.45 -11.71 -0.71
C MET A 319 17.02 -11.07 -1.97
N ASN A 320 16.76 -11.68 -3.14
CA ASN A 320 17.15 -11.09 -4.43
C ASN A 320 16.43 -9.76 -4.69
N SER A 321 15.14 -9.67 -4.40
CA SER A 321 14.37 -8.43 -4.55
C SER A 321 14.95 -7.28 -3.69
N ILE A 322 15.29 -7.57 -2.44
CA ILE A 322 15.92 -6.59 -1.53
C ILE A 322 17.30 -6.18 -2.06
N HIS A 323 18.09 -7.13 -2.58
CA HIS A 323 19.39 -6.83 -3.18
C HIS A 323 19.29 -5.90 -4.39
N LEU A 324 18.36 -6.16 -5.31
CA LEU A 324 18.10 -5.31 -6.46
C LEU A 324 17.68 -3.89 -6.06
N ALA A 325 16.89 -3.75 -4.98
CA ALA A 325 16.56 -2.45 -4.42
C ALA A 325 17.79 -1.72 -3.89
N GLY A 326 18.71 -2.43 -3.23
CA GLY A 326 19.99 -1.90 -2.77
C GLY A 326 20.90 -1.44 -3.93
N GLU A 327 20.95 -2.19 -5.02
CA GLU A 327 21.68 -1.79 -6.24
C GLU A 327 21.10 -0.51 -6.85
N ALA A 328 19.77 -0.42 -6.94
CA ALA A 328 19.08 0.76 -7.46
C ALA A 328 19.33 1.99 -6.57
N LYS A 329 19.33 1.82 -5.23
CA LYS A 329 19.69 2.85 -4.26
C LYS A 329 21.12 3.35 -4.47
N ARG A 330 22.09 2.45 -4.57
CA ARG A 330 23.51 2.81 -4.83
C ARG A 330 23.68 3.53 -6.18
N TRP A 331 22.89 3.16 -7.19
CA TRP A 331 22.89 3.91 -8.46
C TRP A 331 22.38 5.34 -8.24
N PHE A 332 21.26 5.51 -7.51
CA PHE A 332 20.69 6.83 -7.21
C PHE A 332 21.67 7.71 -6.44
N GLU A 333 22.34 7.17 -5.42
CA GLU A 333 23.32 7.92 -4.62
C GLU A 333 24.52 8.43 -5.44
N ARG A 334 24.88 7.72 -6.52
CA ARG A 334 25.97 8.13 -7.43
C ARG A 334 25.51 9.07 -8.53
N ASN A 335 24.25 9.04 -8.95
CA ASN A 335 23.77 9.69 -10.17
C ASN A 335 22.52 10.58 -9.95
N GLY A 336 21.78 10.40 -8.87
CA GLY A 336 20.62 11.22 -8.51
C GLY A 336 21.10 12.60 -8.02
N LYS A 337 20.46 13.67 -8.54
CA LYS A 337 20.73 15.07 -8.14
C LYS A 337 19.66 15.57 -7.22
#